data_e99fae00a6a8a4e020bae91e48d6b266
#
_entry.id   e99fae00a6a8a4e020bae91e48d6b266
#
_cell.length_a   1.000
_cell.length_b   1.000
_cell.length_c   1.000
_cell.angle_alpha   90.00
_cell.angle_beta   90.00
_cell.angle_gamma   90.00
#
_symmetry.space_group_name_H-M   'P 1'
#
loop_
_entity.id
_entity.type
_entity.pdbx_description
1 polymer ?
#
loop_
_entity_poly.entity_id
_entity_poly.type
_entity_poly.pdbx_seq_one_letter_code
_entity_poly.pdbx_strand_id
1 'polypeptide(L)'
;MTASVIGWTFLSPPTVRKTVIRRIASKIGRDRFPLLMKVVRADNLAKTDYAKAQYIPCLDLIDRAFREILADEDCLSLKELAINGKDLMNMGIKPGKEIGRILNHCLELVLENPKLNTQETLKALAEKMIAEY
;
A
#
# COMPACT_ATOMS: atom_id res chain seq x y z
N MET A 1 17.34 6.47 -20.53
CA MET A 1 16.87 6.44 -20.18
C MET A 1 16.48 6.29 -19.60
N THR A 2 16.71 6.24 -19.15
CA THR A 2 16.18 6.03 -18.70
C THR A 2 14.82 6.11 -18.57
N ALA A 3 14.04 6.18 -19.42
CA ALA A 3 12.62 6.06 -19.32
C ALA A 3 12.19 4.87 -18.50
N SER A 4 13.03 3.90 -18.42
CA SER A 4 12.76 2.68 -17.65
C SER A 4 13.06 2.79 -16.16
N VAL A 5 13.51 3.94 -15.69
CA VAL A 5 13.94 4.10 -14.28
C VAL A 5 12.88 3.65 -13.30
N ILE A 6 11.62 3.88 -13.60
CA ILE A 6 10.51 3.42 -12.75
C ILE A 6 9.51 2.59 -13.56
N GLY A 7 10.04 1.79 -14.47
CA GLY A 7 9.24 0.92 -15.30
C GLY A 7 8.62 1.59 -16.52
N TRP A 8 9.10 2.75 -16.88
CA TRP A 8 8.54 3.48 -18.02
C TRP A 8 9.30 3.19 -19.30
N THR A 9 8.62 3.29 -20.42
CA THR A 9 9.22 3.20 -21.74
C THR A 9 8.74 4.37 -22.58
N PHE A 10 9.47 4.66 -23.66
CA PHE A 10 9.04 5.72 -24.59
C PHE A 10 7.78 5.36 -25.35
N LEU A 11 7.48 4.06 -25.43
CA LEU A 11 6.37 3.56 -26.23
C LEU A 11 5.04 3.51 -25.47
N SER A 12 5.08 3.67 -24.15
CA SER A 12 3.87 3.61 -23.34
C SER A 12 3.84 4.78 -22.36
N PRO A 13 2.64 5.26 -22.01
CA PRO A 13 2.54 6.33 -21.02
C PRO A 13 3.01 5.80 -19.65
N PRO A 14 3.47 6.69 -18.78
CA PRO A 14 3.82 6.28 -17.43
C PRO A 14 2.60 5.73 -16.71
N THR A 15 2.79 4.63 -15.99
CA THR A 15 1.74 4.01 -15.22
C THR A 15 2.18 3.90 -13.77
N VAL A 16 1.21 4.00 -12.87
CA VAL A 16 1.45 3.90 -11.44
C VAL A 16 0.61 2.76 -10.90
N ARG A 17 1.27 1.79 -10.27
CA ARG A 17 0.58 0.65 -9.68
C ARG A 17 0.08 1.02 -8.29
N LYS A 18 -1.22 0.90 -8.10
CA LYS A 18 -1.84 1.22 -6.81
C LYS A 18 -1.27 0.38 -5.67
N THR A 19 -0.87 -0.86 -5.95
CA THR A 19 -0.25 -1.72 -4.94
C THR A 19 0.98 -1.06 -4.31
N VAL A 20 1.83 -0.47 -5.14
CA VAL A 20 3.04 0.21 -4.67
C VAL A 20 2.66 1.40 -3.80
N ILE A 21 1.68 2.19 -4.24
CA ILE A 21 1.23 3.36 -3.49
C ILE A 21 0.64 2.94 -2.15
N ARG A 22 -0.20 1.90 -2.13
CA ARG A 22 -0.76 1.39 -0.87
C ARG A 22 0.32 0.96 0.11
N ARG A 23 1.35 0.27 -0.38
CA ARG A 23 2.45 -0.18 0.48
C ARG A 23 3.24 0.99 1.07
N ILE A 24 3.54 1.98 0.25
CA ILE A 24 4.26 3.17 0.72
C ILE A 24 3.39 3.93 1.73
N ALA A 25 2.13 4.15 1.41
CA ALA A 25 1.21 4.85 2.31
C ALA A 25 1.02 4.09 3.63
N SER A 26 1.04 2.75 3.58
CA SER A 26 0.95 1.94 4.79
C SER A 26 2.16 2.13 5.69
N LYS A 27 3.36 2.18 5.11
CA LYS A 27 4.60 2.35 5.88
C LYS A 27 4.72 3.75 6.47
N ILE A 28 4.42 4.76 5.68
CA ILE A 28 4.62 6.16 6.07
C ILE A 28 3.45 6.66 6.92
N GLY A 29 2.25 6.19 6.61
CA GLY A 29 1.03 6.65 7.25
C GLY A 29 0.18 7.44 6.28
N ARG A 30 -1.13 7.22 6.38
CA ARG A 30 -2.11 7.87 5.50
C ARG A 30 -2.01 9.39 5.57
N ASP A 31 -1.80 9.93 6.77
CA ASP A 31 -1.72 11.37 6.99
C ASP A 31 -0.40 11.97 6.54
N ARG A 32 0.67 11.19 6.58
CA ARG A 32 2.00 11.66 6.23
C ARG A 32 2.32 11.55 4.74
N PHE A 33 1.62 10.69 4.04
CA PHE A 33 1.87 10.51 2.61
C PHE A 33 1.70 11.81 1.82
N PRO A 34 0.62 12.60 2.02
CA PRO A 34 0.49 13.88 1.32
C PRO A 34 1.63 14.86 1.62
N LEU A 35 2.14 14.84 2.85
CA LEU A 35 3.26 15.69 3.22
C LEU A 35 4.54 15.27 2.48
N LEU A 36 4.78 13.96 2.39
CA LEU A 36 5.90 13.46 1.61
C LEU A 36 5.79 13.89 0.16
N MET A 37 4.60 13.81 -0.44
CA MET A 37 4.39 14.21 -1.82
C MET A 37 4.64 15.70 -2.03
N LYS A 38 4.31 16.53 -1.06
CA LYS A 38 4.60 17.96 -1.14
C LYS A 38 6.10 18.23 -1.17
N VAL A 39 6.85 17.52 -0.32
CA VAL A 39 8.31 17.66 -0.27
C VAL A 39 8.94 17.18 -1.58
N VAL A 40 8.52 16.03 -2.07
CA VAL A 40 9.04 15.47 -3.32
C VAL A 40 8.74 16.38 -4.49
N ARG A 41 7.53 16.95 -4.55
CA ARG A 41 7.13 17.87 -5.61
C ARG A 41 7.96 19.16 -5.55
N ALA A 42 8.14 19.72 -4.35
CA ALA A 42 8.94 20.92 -4.18
C ALA A 42 10.39 20.69 -4.62
N ASP A 43 10.96 19.55 -4.27
CA ASP A 43 12.31 19.18 -4.68
C ASP A 43 12.42 19.10 -6.22
N ASN A 44 11.44 18.50 -6.86
CA ASN A 44 11.43 18.37 -8.32
C ASN A 44 11.21 19.70 -9.02
N LEU A 45 10.42 20.60 -8.45
CA LEU A 45 10.21 21.93 -9.01
C LEU A 45 11.48 22.78 -8.97
N ALA A 46 12.42 22.45 -8.09
CA ALA A 46 13.70 23.14 -7.99
C ALA A 46 14.75 22.61 -8.97
N LYS A 47 14.44 21.54 -9.68
CA LYS A 47 15.36 20.92 -10.63
C LYS A 47 15.27 21.55 -12.01
N THR A 48 16.09 21.03 -12.94
CA THR A 48 16.10 21.52 -14.33
C THR A 48 14.76 21.31 -15.00
N ASP A 49 14.50 22.04 -16.07
CA ASP A 49 13.27 21.89 -16.84
C ASP A 49 13.10 20.46 -17.38
N TYR A 50 14.22 19.85 -17.76
CA TYR A 50 14.20 18.46 -18.23
C TYR A 50 13.68 17.51 -17.13
N ALA A 51 14.22 17.64 -15.92
CA ALA A 51 13.80 16.81 -14.80
C ALA A 51 12.33 17.04 -14.44
N LYS A 52 11.88 18.32 -14.46
CA LYS A 52 10.48 18.62 -14.21
C LYS A 52 9.56 17.93 -15.21
N ALA A 53 9.91 18.01 -16.51
CA ALA A 53 9.10 17.38 -17.55
C ALA A 53 9.01 15.87 -17.37
N GLN A 54 10.04 15.25 -16.80
CA GLN A 54 10.08 13.81 -16.54
C GLN A 54 9.24 13.42 -15.32
N TYR A 55 9.37 14.13 -14.22
CA TYR A 55 8.87 13.67 -12.92
C TYR A 55 7.55 14.27 -12.48
N ILE A 56 7.23 15.50 -12.89
CA ILE A 56 5.97 16.12 -12.46
C ILE A 56 4.75 15.33 -12.94
N PRO A 57 4.67 14.86 -14.20
CA PRO A 57 3.53 14.01 -14.60
C PRO A 57 3.42 12.73 -13.77
N CYS A 58 4.57 12.16 -13.36
CA CYS A 58 4.58 10.98 -12.51
C CYS A 58 3.97 11.29 -11.13
N LEU A 59 4.35 12.42 -10.55
CA LEU A 59 3.83 12.84 -9.27
C LEU A 59 2.31 13.07 -9.33
N ASP A 60 1.83 13.62 -10.44
CA ASP A 60 0.38 13.81 -10.63
C ASP A 60 -0.36 12.47 -10.66
N LEU A 61 0.23 11.46 -11.31
CA LEU A 61 -0.36 10.11 -11.34
C LEU A 61 -0.38 9.47 -9.96
N ILE A 62 0.69 9.67 -9.18
CA ILE A 62 0.76 9.15 -7.82
C ILE A 62 -0.30 9.82 -6.94
N ASP A 63 -0.45 11.13 -7.04
CA ASP A 63 -1.48 11.86 -6.29
C ASP A 63 -2.88 11.37 -6.64
N ARG A 64 -3.13 11.14 -7.92
CA ARG A 64 -4.43 10.63 -8.38
C ARG A 64 -4.68 9.23 -7.82
N ALA A 65 -3.68 8.35 -7.92
CA ALA A 65 -3.79 6.99 -7.42
C ALA A 65 -4.07 6.98 -5.92
N PHE A 66 -3.38 7.82 -5.17
CA PHE A 66 -3.60 7.93 -3.72
C PHE A 66 -5.01 8.42 -3.40
N ARG A 67 -5.51 9.42 -4.14
CA ARG A 67 -6.88 9.90 -3.92
C ARG A 67 -7.91 8.80 -4.22
N GLU A 68 -7.70 7.99 -5.25
CA GLU A 68 -8.58 6.87 -5.55
C GLU A 68 -8.55 5.82 -4.45
N ILE A 69 -7.34 5.54 -3.91
CA ILE A 69 -7.19 4.60 -2.79
C ILE A 69 -7.98 5.08 -1.57
N LEU A 70 -7.91 6.38 -1.26
CA LEU A 70 -8.69 6.94 -0.16
C LEU A 70 -10.18 6.92 -0.42
N ALA A 71 -10.59 7.21 -1.66
CA ALA A 71 -12.01 7.20 -2.03
C ALA A 71 -12.62 5.81 -1.94
N ASP A 72 -11.83 4.79 -2.29
CA ASP A 72 -12.25 3.39 -2.22
C ASP A 72 -12.16 2.82 -0.79
N GLU A 73 -11.69 3.63 0.16
CA GLU A 73 -11.49 3.22 1.54
C GLU A 73 -10.60 1.98 1.68
N ASP A 74 -9.58 1.89 0.83
CA ASP A 74 -8.64 0.77 0.87
C ASP A 74 -7.96 0.69 2.24
N CYS A 75 -7.78 -0.54 2.72
CA CYS A 75 -7.10 -0.80 3.99
C CYS A 75 -5.61 -0.48 3.85
N LEU A 76 -5.10 0.37 4.73
CA LEU A 76 -3.70 0.76 4.76
C LEU A 76 -3.01 0.48 6.09
N SER A 77 -3.72 -0.04 7.08
CA SER A 77 -3.14 -0.31 8.39
C SER A 77 -3.79 -1.52 9.05
N LEU A 78 -3.13 -2.04 10.07
CA LEU A 78 -3.64 -3.18 10.83
C LEU A 78 -5.00 -2.88 11.47
N LYS A 79 -5.23 -1.62 11.84
CA LYS A 79 -6.50 -1.22 12.46
C LYS A 79 -7.68 -1.31 11.49
N GLU A 80 -7.41 -1.24 10.20
CA GLU A 80 -8.43 -1.25 9.17
C GLU A 80 -8.73 -2.66 8.64
N LEU A 81 -7.99 -3.67 9.11
CA LEU A 81 -8.25 -5.05 8.73
C LEU A 81 -9.60 -5.52 9.26
N ALA A 82 -10.27 -6.36 8.49
CA ALA A 82 -11.56 -6.92 8.88
C ALA A 82 -11.48 -7.88 10.06
N ILE A 83 -10.29 -8.35 10.42
CA ILE A 83 -10.04 -9.14 11.63
C ILE A 83 -9.01 -8.45 12.50
N ASN A 84 -9.00 -8.79 13.77
CA ASN A 84 -8.04 -8.24 14.74
C ASN A 84 -7.48 -9.37 15.61
N GLY A 85 -6.61 -9.02 16.55
CA GLY A 85 -6.00 -10.00 17.43
C GLY A 85 -7.01 -10.79 18.25
N LYS A 86 -8.12 -10.15 18.62
CA LYS A 86 -9.18 -10.81 19.38
C LYS A 86 -9.85 -11.92 18.57
N ASP A 87 -10.07 -11.68 17.29
CA ASP A 87 -10.62 -12.70 16.39
C ASP A 87 -9.69 -13.89 16.30
N LEU A 88 -8.38 -13.65 16.23
CA LEU A 88 -7.39 -14.72 16.16
C LEU A 88 -7.33 -15.51 17.47
N MET A 89 -7.46 -14.84 18.59
CA MET A 89 -7.51 -15.52 19.88
C MET A 89 -8.74 -16.42 19.99
N ASN A 90 -9.86 -15.97 19.46
CA ASN A 90 -11.09 -16.78 19.42
C ASN A 90 -10.93 -18.02 18.53
N MET A 91 -9.99 -17.98 17.57
CA MET A 91 -9.66 -19.12 16.71
C MET A 91 -8.68 -20.08 17.38
N GLY A 92 -8.24 -19.80 18.59
CA GLY A 92 -7.34 -20.66 19.34
C GLY A 92 -5.87 -20.26 19.29
N ILE A 93 -5.54 -19.10 18.72
CA ILE A 93 -4.18 -18.63 18.67
C ILE A 93 -3.83 -17.94 19.99
N LYS A 94 -2.68 -18.31 20.58
CA LYS A 94 -2.24 -17.71 21.82
C LYS A 94 -1.78 -16.27 21.59
N PRO A 95 -2.06 -15.34 22.52
CA PRO A 95 -1.57 -13.98 22.42
C PRO A 95 -0.04 -13.94 22.37
N GLY A 96 0.50 -13.09 21.52
CA GLY A 96 1.95 -12.94 21.38
C GLY A 96 2.37 -12.65 19.96
N LYS A 97 3.60 -13.01 19.64
CA LYS A 97 4.23 -12.70 18.36
C LYS A 97 3.50 -13.29 17.16
N GLU A 98 2.86 -14.44 17.32
CA GLU A 98 2.17 -15.10 16.22
C GLU A 98 0.98 -14.30 15.72
N ILE A 99 0.23 -13.67 16.64
CA ILE A 99 -0.89 -12.82 16.27
C ILE A 99 -0.41 -11.68 15.38
N GLY A 100 0.67 -11.00 15.79
CA GLY A 100 1.25 -9.92 15.01
C GLY A 100 1.72 -10.39 13.63
N ARG A 101 2.34 -11.55 13.58
CA ARG A 101 2.84 -12.13 12.33
C ARG A 101 1.69 -12.41 11.36
N ILE A 102 0.62 -13.02 11.85
CA ILE A 102 -0.53 -13.35 11.02
C ILE A 102 -1.23 -12.09 10.53
N LEU A 103 -1.44 -11.12 11.41
CA LEU A 103 -2.06 -9.85 11.02
C LEU A 103 -1.22 -9.09 10.00
N ASN A 104 0.09 -9.06 10.17
CA ASN A 104 0.99 -8.41 9.22
C ASN A 104 0.95 -9.09 7.85
N HIS A 105 0.91 -10.41 7.84
CA HIS A 105 0.80 -11.16 6.58
C HIS A 105 -0.53 -10.87 5.89
N CYS A 106 -1.62 -10.83 6.65
CA CYS A 106 -2.92 -10.47 6.10
C CYS A 106 -2.92 -9.05 5.53
N LEU A 107 -2.28 -8.12 6.23
CA LEU A 107 -2.17 -6.75 5.73
C LEU A 107 -1.40 -6.70 4.41
N GLU A 108 -0.29 -7.44 4.32
CA GLU A 108 0.48 -7.49 3.07
C GLU A 108 -0.37 -7.96 1.90
N LEU A 109 -1.18 -9.00 2.10
CA LEU A 109 -2.06 -9.52 1.06
C LEU A 109 -3.16 -8.52 0.71
N VAL A 110 -3.73 -7.85 1.71
CA VAL A 110 -4.78 -6.85 1.50
C VAL A 110 -4.23 -5.62 0.77
N LEU A 111 -2.97 -5.24 1.04
CA LEU A 111 -2.35 -4.13 0.31
C LEU A 111 -2.21 -4.44 -1.18
N GLU A 112 -2.00 -5.71 -1.52
CA GLU A 112 -1.96 -6.13 -2.91
C GLU A 112 -3.36 -6.19 -3.52
N ASN A 113 -4.33 -6.69 -2.76
CA ASN A 113 -5.70 -6.84 -3.23
C ASN A 113 -6.69 -6.45 -2.13
N PRO A 114 -7.18 -5.20 -2.13
CA PRO A 114 -8.09 -4.73 -1.09
C PRO A 114 -9.38 -5.53 -0.96
N LYS A 115 -9.76 -6.27 -1.99
CA LYS A 115 -10.97 -7.11 -1.97
C LYS A 115 -10.84 -8.27 -0.98
N LEU A 116 -9.61 -8.62 -0.59
CA LEU A 116 -9.37 -9.67 0.39
C LEU A 116 -9.75 -9.25 1.82
N ASN A 117 -9.98 -7.96 2.05
CA ASN A 117 -10.26 -7.44 3.39
C ASN A 117 -11.71 -7.72 3.82
N THR A 118 -12.03 -8.98 4.02
CA THR A 118 -13.31 -9.43 4.57
C THR A 118 -13.02 -10.43 5.68
N GLN A 119 -13.93 -10.51 6.67
CA GLN A 119 -13.74 -11.43 7.77
C GLN A 119 -13.56 -12.89 7.31
N GLU A 120 -14.39 -13.31 6.38
CA GLU A 120 -14.35 -14.69 5.89
C GLU A 120 -13.02 -15.01 5.22
N THR A 121 -12.57 -14.15 4.32
CA THR A 121 -11.33 -14.35 3.61
C THR A 121 -10.12 -14.32 4.53
N LEU A 122 -10.06 -13.33 5.44
CA LEU A 122 -8.93 -13.21 6.34
C LEU A 122 -8.88 -14.32 7.37
N LYS A 123 -10.04 -14.79 7.85
CA LYS A 123 -10.10 -15.94 8.76
C LYS A 123 -9.61 -17.21 8.06
N ALA A 124 -10.00 -17.41 6.81
CA ALA A 124 -9.55 -18.55 6.03
C ALA A 124 -8.03 -18.52 5.82
N LEU A 125 -7.49 -17.34 5.53
CA LEU A 125 -6.04 -17.16 5.38
C LEU A 125 -5.32 -17.43 6.70
N ALA A 126 -5.86 -16.96 7.81
CA ALA A 126 -5.28 -17.18 9.13
C ALA A 126 -5.29 -18.66 9.48
N GLU A 127 -6.39 -19.37 9.23
CA GLU A 127 -6.47 -20.81 9.46
C GLU A 127 -5.42 -21.56 8.66
N LYS A 128 -5.23 -21.18 7.41
CA LYS A 128 -4.23 -21.78 6.55
C LYS A 128 -2.82 -21.56 7.09
N MET A 129 -2.53 -20.37 7.59
CA MET A 129 -1.23 -20.05 8.19
C MET A 129 -1.01 -20.86 9.45
N ILE A 130 -2.02 -21.02 10.29
CA ILE A 130 -1.93 -21.82 11.51
C ILE A 130 -1.60 -23.26 11.16
N ALA A 131 -2.22 -23.80 10.13
CA ALA A 131 -2.00 -25.18 9.71
C ALA A 131 -0.58 -25.43 9.19
N GLU A 132 0.10 -24.37 8.73
CA GLU A 132 1.47 -24.46 8.22
C GLU A 132 2.54 -24.35 9.32
N TYR A 133 2.16 -23.96 10.54
CA TYR A 133 3.10 -23.79 11.66
C TYR A 133 3.12 -25.00 12.61
#